data_ef47921131223b8213debeea73d325a1
#
_entry.id   ef47921131223b8213debeea73d325a1
#
_cell.length_a   1.000
_cell.length_b   1.000
_cell.length_c   1.000
_cell.angle_alpha   90.00
_cell.angle_beta   90.00
_cell.angle_gamma   90.00
#
_symmetry.space_group_name_H-M   'P 1'
#
loop_
_entity.id
_entity.type
_entity.pdbx_description
1 polymer ?
#
loop_
_entity_poly.entity_id
_entity_poly.type
_entity_poly.pdbx_seq_one_letter_code
_entity_poly.pdbx_strand_id
1 'polypeptide(L)'
;MGEIAAARYLRKIGVNVLAANYATHFGEIDIIARDGDTIAFIEVKTRNPATMIKRPAYCVDYEKQHRIKLTAAEFVKRYSLKNKFRFDIIEVYIGDGDTIDTAKVEYIKDAFTVKKNERI
;
A
#
# COMPACT_ATOMS: atom_id res chain seq x y z
N MET A 1 -9.58 -10.37 -2.85
CA MET A 1 -8.52 -11.25 -3.38
C MET A 1 -7.19 -10.51 -3.54
N GLY A 2 -7.18 -9.32 -4.07
CA GLY A 2 -5.94 -8.55 -4.29
C GLY A 2 -5.16 -8.28 -3.01
N GLU A 3 -5.82 -7.88 -1.94
CA GLU A 3 -5.18 -7.62 -0.66
C GLU A 3 -4.59 -8.88 -0.03
N ILE A 4 -5.25 -10.02 -0.20
CA ILE A 4 -4.74 -11.31 0.28
C ILE A 4 -3.47 -11.69 -0.49
N ALA A 5 -3.48 -11.55 -1.82
CA ALA A 5 -2.32 -11.81 -2.65
C ALA A 5 -1.14 -10.90 -2.30
N ALA A 6 -1.41 -9.61 -2.07
CA ALA A 6 -0.41 -8.64 -1.67
C ALA A 6 0.20 -8.98 -0.31
N ALA A 7 -0.61 -9.30 0.68
CA ALA A 7 -0.13 -9.68 2.00
C ALA A 7 0.71 -10.96 1.96
N ARG A 8 0.27 -11.95 1.18
CA ARG A 8 1.01 -13.20 0.98
C ARG A 8 2.38 -12.94 0.35
N TYR A 9 2.42 -12.09 -0.67
CA TYR A 9 3.67 -11.69 -1.32
C TYR A 9 4.64 -11.03 -0.34
N LEU A 10 4.15 -10.09 0.48
CA LEU A 10 4.96 -9.40 1.47
C LEU A 10 5.58 -10.37 2.48
N ARG A 11 4.80 -11.31 2.98
CA ARG A 11 5.29 -12.34 3.90
C ARG A 11 6.37 -13.21 3.25
N LYS A 12 6.18 -13.54 1.98
CA LYS A 12 7.12 -14.36 1.21
C LYS A 12 8.48 -13.67 1.06
N ILE A 13 8.51 -12.36 0.90
CA ILE A 13 9.77 -11.60 0.78
C ILE A 13 10.31 -11.11 2.13
N GLY A 14 9.71 -11.54 3.24
CA GLY A 14 10.20 -11.23 4.58
C GLY A 14 9.73 -9.90 5.15
N VAL A 15 8.72 -9.29 4.57
CA VAL A 15 8.11 -8.06 5.09
C VAL A 15 6.99 -8.42 6.06
N ASN A 16 7.02 -7.83 7.25
CA ASN A 16 6.07 -8.15 8.30
C ASN A 16 4.80 -7.31 8.18
N VAL A 17 3.66 -7.96 7.89
CA VAL A 17 2.36 -7.29 7.82
C VAL A 17 1.88 -6.99 9.24
N LEU A 18 1.72 -5.71 9.56
CA LEU A 18 1.28 -5.24 10.87
C LEU A 18 -0.24 -5.09 10.97
N ALA A 19 -0.87 -4.60 9.91
CA ALA A 19 -2.30 -4.36 9.87
C ALA A 19 -2.82 -4.40 8.44
N ALA A 20 -4.10 -4.73 8.29
CA ALA A 20 -4.81 -4.67 7.03
C ALA A 20 -6.09 -3.86 7.21
N ASN A 21 -6.47 -3.11 6.17
CA ASN A 21 -7.68 -2.30 6.16
C ASN A 21 -7.78 -1.36 7.38
N TYR A 22 -6.69 -0.65 7.64
CA TYR A 22 -6.65 0.30 8.74
C TYR A 22 -7.41 1.57 8.36
N ALA A 23 -8.52 1.81 9.04
CA ALA A 23 -9.42 2.90 8.70
C ALA A 23 -9.52 3.91 9.83
N THR A 24 -9.57 5.19 9.45
CA THR A 24 -9.89 6.31 10.34
C THR A 24 -10.94 7.18 9.65
N HIS A 25 -11.35 8.26 10.29
CA HIS A 25 -12.25 9.22 9.63
C HIS A 25 -11.59 9.97 8.46
N PHE A 26 -10.26 9.92 8.34
CA PHE A 26 -9.54 10.50 7.20
C PHE A 26 -9.56 9.61 5.96
N GLY A 27 -9.61 8.31 6.15
CA GLY A 27 -9.54 7.35 5.05
C GLY A 27 -9.08 5.97 5.51
N GLU A 28 -8.60 5.18 4.56
CA GLU A 28 -8.20 3.80 4.79
C GLU A 28 -6.85 3.52 4.15
N ILE A 29 -6.04 2.68 4.80
CA ILE A 29 -4.81 2.15 4.26
C ILE A 29 -4.97 0.64 4.13
N ASP A 30 -4.72 0.11 2.93
CA ASP A 30 -4.96 -1.30 2.65
C ASP A 30 -4.07 -2.23 3.46
N ILE A 31 -2.76 -1.92 3.51
CA ILE A 31 -1.80 -2.70 4.29
C ILE A 31 -0.81 -1.77 4.97
N ILE A 32 -0.53 -2.03 6.24
CA ILE A 32 0.58 -1.41 6.96
C ILE A 32 1.56 -2.52 7.28
N ALA A 33 2.82 -2.34 6.90
CA ALA A 33 3.84 -3.36 7.04
C ALA A 33 5.14 -2.79 7.59
N ARG A 34 5.99 -3.66 8.12
CA ARG A 34 7.33 -3.29 8.55
C ARG A 34 8.35 -4.01 7.67
N ASP A 35 9.13 -3.22 6.96
CA ASP A 35 10.23 -3.67 6.11
C ASP A 35 11.53 -3.23 6.77
N GLY A 36 12.18 -4.15 7.49
CA GLY A 36 13.30 -3.80 8.36
C GLY A 36 12.82 -2.84 9.45
N ASP A 37 13.40 -1.65 9.52
CA ASP A 37 13.01 -0.60 10.46
C ASP A 37 12.04 0.42 9.87
N THR A 38 11.69 0.27 8.59
CA THR A 38 10.81 1.20 7.90
C THR A 38 9.36 0.71 7.98
N ILE A 39 8.45 1.62 8.29
CA ILE A 39 7.02 1.35 8.23
C ILE A 39 6.54 1.72 6.83
N ALA A 40 5.95 0.77 6.14
CA ALA A 40 5.41 0.94 4.79
C ALA A 40 3.89 1.03 4.85
N PHE A 41 3.34 2.12 4.32
CA PHE A 41 1.91 2.30 4.15
C PHE A 41 1.59 1.99 2.69
N ILE A 42 0.83 0.95 2.46
CA ILE A 42 0.72 0.31 1.15
C ILE A 42 -0.70 0.40 0.62
N GLU A 43 -0.83 0.96 -0.58
CA GLU A 43 -2.05 0.92 -1.38
C GLU A 43 -2.00 -0.30 -2.29
N VAL A 44 -3.05 -1.10 -2.30
CA VAL A 44 -3.16 -2.27 -3.17
C VAL A 44 -4.08 -1.93 -4.34
N LYS A 45 -3.57 -2.09 -5.55
CA LYS A 45 -4.34 -1.91 -6.79
C LYS A 45 -4.49 -3.25 -7.47
N THR A 46 -5.72 -3.69 -7.64
CA THR A 46 -6.04 -4.91 -8.39
C THR A 46 -6.34 -4.54 -9.83
N ARG A 47 -5.69 -5.22 -10.75
CA ARG A 47 -5.83 -4.97 -12.18
C ARG A 47 -6.15 -6.25 -12.93
N ASN A 48 -7.01 -6.14 -13.94
CA ASN A 48 -7.19 -7.23 -14.90
C ASN A 48 -6.37 -6.91 -16.15
N PRO A 49 -5.34 -7.72 -16.48
CA PRO A 49 -4.46 -7.43 -17.62
C PRO A 49 -5.19 -7.33 -18.96
N ALA A 50 -6.31 -8.02 -19.11
CA ALA A 50 -7.08 -8.04 -20.37
C ALA A 50 -7.87 -6.76 -20.61
N THR A 51 -8.26 -6.04 -19.56
CA THR A 51 -9.15 -4.88 -19.66
C THR A 51 -8.50 -3.58 -19.20
N MET A 52 -7.32 -3.65 -18.62
CA MET A 52 -6.72 -2.48 -18.00
C MET A 52 -6.15 -1.48 -19.02
N ILE A 53 -6.42 -0.20 -18.76
CA ILE A 53 -5.68 0.89 -19.38
C ILE A 53 -4.40 1.05 -18.57
N LYS A 54 -3.24 0.97 -19.23
CA LYS A 54 -1.95 1.14 -18.55
C LYS A 54 -1.82 2.55 -17.99
N ARG A 55 -1.75 2.63 -16.68
CA ARG A 55 -1.38 3.87 -15.98
C ARG A 55 -0.20 3.57 -15.08
N PRO A 56 0.77 4.49 -14.96
CA PRO A 56 1.82 4.32 -13.96
C PRO A 56 1.24 4.18 -12.56
N ALA A 57 1.90 3.37 -11.72
CA ALA A 57 1.44 3.14 -10.36
C ALA A 57 1.36 4.43 -9.53
N TYR A 58 2.22 5.41 -9.82
CA TYR A 58 2.24 6.70 -9.12
C TYR A 58 1.05 7.60 -9.49
N CYS A 59 0.23 7.23 -10.48
CA CYS A 59 -1.00 7.94 -10.79
C CYS A 59 -2.11 7.61 -9.78
N VAL A 60 -1.79 7.66 -8.50
CA VAL A 60 -2.78 7.70 -7.42
C VAL A 60 -3.30 9.13 -7.38
N ASP A 61 -4.63 9.29 -7.34
CA ASP A 61 -5.29 10.56 -7.17
C ASP A 61 -4.67 11.35 -6.02
N TYR A 62 -4.37 12.62 -6.25
CA TYR A 62 -3.75 13.51 -5.26
C TYR A 62 -4.56 13.59 -3.96
N GLU A 63 -5.87 13.66 -4.07
CA GLU A 63 -6.77 13.70 -2.92
C GLU A 63 -6.70 12.39 -2.12
N LYS A 64 -6.63 11.26 -2.80
CA LYS A 64 -6.47 9.96 -2.18
C LYS A 64 -5.11 9.84 -1.46
N GLN A 65 -4.04 10.32 -2.08
CA GLN A 65 -2.73 10.38 -1.43
C GLN A 65 -2.79 11.18 -0.13
N HIS A 66 -3.47 12.32 -0.16
CA HIS A 66 -3.60 13.17 1.02
C HIS A 66 -4.33 12.43 2.17
N ARG A 67 -5.42 11.74 1.87
CA ARG A 67 -6.14 10.94 2.86
C ARG A 67 -5.30 9.82 3.43
N ILE A 68 -4.52 9.16 2.60
CA ILE A 68 -3.59 8.10 3.04
C ILE A 68 -2.54 8.68 4.00
N LYS A 69 -1.98 9.84 3.68
CA LYS A 69 -0.99 10.51 4.52
C LYS A 69 -1.55 10.91 5.88
N LEU A 70 -2.77 11.43 5.92
CA LEU A 70 -3.44 11.78 7.18
C LEU A 70 -3.71 10.54 8.04
N THR A 71 -4.16 9.45 7.41
CA THR A 71 -4.41 8.18 8.09
C THR A 71 -3.11 7.59 8.63
N ALA A 72 -2.02 7.68 7.86
CA ALA A 72 -0.70 7.23 8.28
C ALA A 72 -0.18 8.04 9.47
N ALA A 73 -0.37 9.36 9.44
CA ALA A 73 0.03 10.24 10.53
C ALA A 73 -0.68 9.86 11.85
N GLU A 74 -1.95 9.52 11.77
CA GLU A 74 -2.69 9.06 12.95
C GLU A 74 -2.16 7.74 13.49
N PHE A 75 -1.82 6.80 12.60
CA PHE A 75 -1.21 5.53 12.99
C PHE A 75 0.12 5.75 13.71
N VAL A 76 0.99 6.57 13.13
CA VAL A 76 2.30 6.91 13.71
C VAL A 76 2.14 7.53 15.10
N LYS A 77 1.21 8.46 15.23
CA LYS A 77 0.93 9.13 16.49
C LYS A 77 0.35 8.17 17.53
N ARG A 78 -0.62 7.36 17.13
CA ARG A 78 -1.30 6.41 18.02
C ARG A 78 -0.35 5.41 18.67
N TYR A 79 0.62 4.92 17.91
CA TYR A 79 1.58 3.93 18.38
C TYR A 79 2.94 4.52 18.74
N SER A 80 3.05 5.85 18.74
CA SER A 80 4.29 6.58 19.10
C SER A 80 5.51 6.07 18.34
N LEU A 81 5.35 5.85 17.05
CA LEU A 81 6.41 5.28 16.22
C LEU A 81 7.51 6.30 15.94
N LYS A 82 8.76 5.85 16.01
CA LYS A 82 9.95 6.63 15.67
C LYS A 82 10.63 6.15 14.40
N ASN A 83 10.06 5.15 13.76
CA ASN A 83 10.59 4.56 12.54
C ASN A 83 10.54 5.54 11.37
N LYS A 84 11.43 5.33 10.41
CA LYS A 84 11.22 5.89 9.08
C LYS A 84 9.96 5.28 8.49
N PHE A 85 9.31 6.01 7.60
CA PHE A 85 8.13 5.49 6.91
C PHE A 85 8.18 5.87 5.44
N ARG A 86 7.44 5.13 4.64
CA ARG A 86 7.30 5.39 3.22
C ARG A 86 5.92 4.97 2.73
N PHE A 87 5.54 5.45 1.56
CA PHE A 87 4.27 5.13 0.91
C PHE A 87 4.54 4.30 -0.32
N ASP A 88 3.98 3.09 -0.32
CA ASP A 88 4.22 2.09 -1.36
C ASP A 88 2.93 1.74 -2.08
N ILE A 89 3.07 1.17 -3.27
CA ILE A 89 1.95 0.62 -4.02
C ILE A 89 2.27 -0.82 -4.38
N ILE A 90 1.30 -1.70 -4.22
CA ILE A 90 1.35 -3.06 -4.75
C ILE A 90 0.29 -3.17 -5.83
N GLU A 91 0.70 -3.52 -7.03
CA GLU A 91 -0.20 -3.88 -8.11
C GLU A 91 -0.36 -5.38 -8.16
N VAL A 92 -1.60 -5.85 -8.14
CA VAL A 92 -1.93 -7.28 -8.24
C VAL A 92 -2.67 -7.48 -9.55
N TYR A 93 -2.09 -8.28 -10.43
CA TYR A 93 -2.64 -8.57 -11.76
C TYR A 93 -3.37 -9.90 -11.72
N ILE A 94 -4.69 -9.82 -11.74
CA ILE A 94 -5.59 -10.98 -11.66
C ILE A 94 -6.46 -10.96 -12.91
N GLY A 95 -6.25 -11.94 -13.79
CA GLY A 95 -7.09 -12.16 -14.97
C GLY A 95 -8.15 -13.22 -14.71
N ASP A 96 -9.00 -13.44 -15.72
CA ASP A 96 -9.99 -14.51 -15.66
C ASP A 96 -9.30 -15.87 -15.54
N GLY A 97 -9.76 -16.68 -14.60
CA GLY A 97 -9.15 -17.98 -14.32
C GLY A 97 -7.94 -17.94 -13.40
N ASP A 98 -7.45 -16.77 -13.03
CA ASP A 98 -6.37 -16.66 -12.05
C ASP A 98 -6.86 -16.93 -10.63
N THR A 99 -5.96 -17.48 -9.83
CA THR A 99 -6.13 -17.65 -8.38
C THR A 99 -5.15 -16.73 -7.64
N ILE A 100 -5.20 -16.74 -6.32
CA ILE A 100 -4.21 -16.02 -5.49
C ILE A 100 -2.78 -16.52 -5.83
N ASP A 101 -2.61 -17.79 -6.09
CA ASP A 101 -1.30 -18.40 -6.38
C ASP A 101 -0.76 -18.03 -7.77
N THR A 102 -1.63 -17.72 -8.73
CA THR A 102 -1.24 -17.40 -10.11
C THR A 102 -1.22 -15.91 -10.40
N ALA A 103 -1.74 -15.09 -9.49
CA ALA A 103 -1.72 -13.64 -9.64
C ALA A 103 -0.29 -13.11 -9.66
N LYS A 104 0.00 -12.19 -10.57
CA LYS A 104 1.28 -11.49 -10.59
C LYS A 104 1.22 -10.30 -9.66
N VAL A 105 2.28 -10.09 -8.90
CA VAL A 105 2.39 -8.99 -7.97
C VAL A 105 3.60 -8.14 -8.32
N GLU A 106 3.39 -6.84 -8.42
CA GLU A 106 4.46 -5.86 -8.59
C GLU A 106 4.46 -4.93 -7.40
N TYR A 107 5.59 -4.88 -6.69
CA TYR A 107 5.73 -4.05 -5.51
C TYR A 107 6.57 -2.81 -5.84
N ILE A 108 5.97 -1.64 -5.70
CA ILE A 108 6.59 -0.36 -5.99
C ILE A 108 6.81 0.37 -4.67
N LYS A 109 8.05 0.36 -4.21
CA LYS A 109 8.43 1.04 -2.98
C LYS A 109 8.58 2.53 -3.23
N ASP A 110 8.22 3.33 -2.23
CA ASP A 110 8.36 4.78 -2.26
C ASP A 110 7.67 5.41 -3.47
N ALA A 111 6.43 4.99 -3.69
CA ALA A 111 5.66 5.38 -4.87
C ALA A 111 5.22 6.84 -4.86
N PHE A 112 5.06 7.43 -3.67
CA PHE A 112 4.81 8.86 -3.50
C PHE A 112 5.36 9.32 -2.15
N THR A 113 5.62 10.61 -2.04
CA THR A 113 6.31 11.18 -0.88
C THR A 113 5.48 12.27 -0.20
N VAL A 114 5.89 12.60 1.02
CA VAL A 114 5.35 13.75 1.75
C VAL A 114 6.05 15.01 1.25
N LYS A 115 5.29 16.02 0.85
CA LYS A 115 5.84 17.31 0.47
C LYS A 115 6.25 18.10 1.71
N LYS A 116 7.19 19.04 1.53
CA LYS A 116 7.73 19.86 2.63
C LYS A 116 6.66 20.57 3.47
N ASN A 117 5.56 20.95 2.84
CA ASN A 117 4.47 21.67 3.48
C ASN A 117 3.34 20.79 4.01
N GLU A 118 3.48 19.48 3.85
CA GLU A 118 2.51 18.53 4.38
C GLU A 118 2.88 18.11 5.80
N ARG A 119 1.89 18.03 6.67
CA ARG A 119 2.06 17.52 8.02
C ARG A 119 1.74 16.05 8.07
N ILE A 120 2.71 15.30 8.53
CA ILE A 120 2.55 13.88 8.83
C ILE A 120 3.25 13.57 10.13
#